data_5a21136a1efd1dcba6372a849c55c63e
#
_entry.id   5a21136a1efd1dcba6372a849c55c63e
#
_cell.length_a   1.000
_cell.length_b   1.000
_cell.length_c   1.000
_cell.angle_alpha   90.00
_cell.angle_beta   90.00
_cell.angle_gamma   90.00
#
_symmetry.space_group_name_H-M   'P 1'
#
loop_
_entity.id
_entity.type
_entity.pdbx_description
1 polymer ?
#
loop_
_entity_poly.entity_id
_entity_poly.type
_entity_poly.pdbx_seq_one_letter_code
_entity_poly.pdbx_strand_id
1 'polypeptide(L)'
;LSPNAPFGDGVAYGTTHHRKIAILMTDGDNVFGSVSNANASRYGGLGYVWQGLLGITSGTATTRANRMNDRLALLCKNIKDKDIVLYTVRVEVDSGDSALLRNCATDPDKFYDVQNVSQLGAVFDAIAGSIDNLRITK
;
A
#
# COMPACT_ATOMS: atom_id res chain seq x y z
N LEU A 1 6.92 -1.17 -12.51
CA LEU A 1 8.04 -1.41 -11.59
C LEU A 1 8.69 -2.79 -11.77
N SER A 2 7.92 -3.82 -12.16
CA SER A 2 8.42 -5.18 -12.35
C SER A 2 9.19 -5.31 -13.67
N PRO A 3 10.37 -5.97 -13.69
CA PRO A 3 11.04 -6.37 -14.92
C PRO A 3 10.48 -7.68 -15.50
N ASN A 4 9.51 -8.31 -14.82
CA ASN A 4 8.96 -9.62 -15.21
C ASN A 4 7.59 -9.48 -15.88
N ALA A 5 7.27 -10.42 -16.77
CA ALA A 5 5.95 -10.51 -17.38
C ALA A 5 4.83 -10.50 -16.30
N PRO A 6 3.65 -9.96 -16.60
CA PRO A 6 3.22 -9.38 -17.88
C PRO A 6 3.67 -7.93 -18.11
N PHE A 7 4.32 -7.26 -17.14
CA PHE A 7 4.76 -5.86 -17.19
C PHE A 7 6.28 -5.76 -17.28
N GLY A 8 6.87 -6.44 -18.26
CA GLY A 8 8.32 -6.64 -18.38
C GLY A 8 9.16 -5.42 -18.79
N ASP A 9 8.54 -4.22 -18.95
CA ASP A 9 9.24 -3.01 -19.37
C ASP A 9 10.05 -2.34 -18.24
N GLY A 10 9.93 -2.83 -17.02
CA GLY A 10 10.66 -2.30 -15.87
C GLY A 10 12.13 -2.70 -15.90
N VAL A 11 13.01 -1.75 -15.56
CA VAL A 11 14.43 -2.03 -15.36
C VAL A 11 14.62 -3.09 -14.27
N ALA A 12 15.64 -3.94 -14.38
CA ALA A 12 15.93 -4.96 -13.36
C ALA A 12 16.08 -4.37 -11.96
N TYR A 13 15.75 -5.15 -10.93
CA TYR A 13 15.96 -4.74 -9.55
C TYR A 13 17.48 -4.61 -9.27
N GLY A 14 17.86 -3.60 -8.49
CA GLY A 14 19.26 -3.38 -8.14
C GLY A 14 20.13 -2.78 -9.27
N THR A 15 19.52 -2.35 -10.40
CA THR A 15 20.28 -1.69 -11.47
C THR A 15 20.89 -0.38 -10.96
N THR A 16 22.19 -0.21 -11.14
CA THR A 16 22.95 0.99 -10.75
C THR A 16 22.34 2.24 -11.42
N HIS A 17 22.28 3.33 -10.68
CA HIS A 17 21.71 4.62 -11.11
C HIS A 17 20.21 4.62 -11.41
N HIS A 18 19.48 3.55 -11.02
CA HIS A 18 18.04 3.49 -11.11
C HIS A 18 17.42 3.26 -9.75
N ARG A 19 16.50 4.13 -9.34
CA ARG A 19 15.67 3.96 -8.15
C ARG A 19 14.22 3.73 -8.56
N LYS A 20 13.61 2.72 -7.97
CA LYS A 20 12.17 2.46 -8.11
C LYS A 20 11.47 3.05 -6.92
N ILE A 21 10.41 3.80 -7.17
CA ILE A 21 9.65 4.49 -6.15
C ILE A 21 8.18 4.13 -6.34
N ALA A 22 7.50 3.85 -5.26
CA ALA A 22 6.06 3.64 -5.21
C ALA A 22 5.44 4.59 -4.18
N ILE A 23 4.27 5.13 -4.48
CA ILE A 23 3.48 5.92 -3.55
C ILE A 23 2.16 5.18 -3.35
N LEU A 24 1.89 4.75 -2.13
CA LEU A 24 0.62 4.16 -1.73
C LEU A 24 -0.22 5.23 -1.05
N MET A 25 -1.33 5.60 -1.66
CA MET A 25 -2.27 6.57 -1.11
C MET A 25 -3.60 5.89 -0.78
N THR A 26 -4.18 6.23 0.36
CA THR A 26 -5.49 5.71 0.79
C THR A 26 -6.24 6.76 1.62
N ASP A 27 -7.55 6.74 1.51
CA ASP A 27 -8.50 7.57 2.26
C ASP A 27 -9.23 6.79 3.37
N GLY A 28 -8.77 5.60 3.71
CA GLY A 28 -9.40 4.79 4.74
C GLY A 28 -8.72 3.46 5.04
N ASP A 29 -9.34 2.75 5.97
CA ASP A 29 -8.92 1.42 6.38
C ASP A 29 -9.38 0.34 5.39
N ASN A 30 -8.70 -0.80 5.42
CA ASN A 30 -9.13 -1.98 4.68
C ASN A 30 -10.48 -2.48 5.20
N VAL A 31 -11.49 -2.49 4.34
CA VAL A 31 -12.83 -2.94 4.67
C VAL A 31 -13.25 -4.09 3.75
N PHE A 32 -13.70 -5.17 4.33
CA PHE A 32 -14.33 -6.27 3.58
C PHE A 32 -15.70 -6.56 4.17
N GLY A 33 -16.73 -5.92 3.60
CA GLY A 33 -18.09 -6.03 4.09
C GLY A 33 -18.62 -7.46 4.05
N SER A 34 -19.36 -7.84 5.10
CA SER A 34 -20.20 -9.04 5.08
C SER A 34 -21.59 -8.67 4.55
N VAL A 35 -22.20 -9.59 3.83
CA VAL A 35 -23.58 -9.49 3.39
C VAL A 35 -24.30 -10.81 3.65
N SER A 36 -25.58 -10.75 3.98
CA SER A 36 -26.43 -11.91 4.14
C SER A 36 -26.90 -12.40 2.76
N ASN A 37 -26.06 -13.24 2.14
CA ASN A 37 -26.40 -13.95 0.91
C ASN A 37 -25.71 -15.32 0.89
N ALA A 38 -26.03 -16.15 -0.11
CA ALA A 38 -25.44 -17.50 -0.24
C ALA A 38 -23.90 -17.52 -0.30
N ASN A 39 -23.28 -16.44 -0.74
CA ASN A 39 -21.82 -16.33 -0.83
C ASN A 39 -21.18 -15.73 0.43
N ALA A 40 -21.98 -15.28 1.42
CA ALA A 40 -21.54 -14.62 2.65
C ALA A 40 -20.62 -13.41 2.45
N SER A 41 -20.50 -12.91 1.22
CA SER A 41 -19.70 -11.74 0.85
C SER A 41 -20.14 -11.16 -0.48
N ARG A 42 -19.74 -9.90 -0.74
CA ARG A 42 -19.80 -9.32 -2.09
C ARG A 42 -18.62 -9.80 -2.90
N TYR A 43 -18.78 -9.85 -4.22
CA TYR A 43 -17.65 -10.05 -5.12
C TYR A 43 -16.76 -8.80 -5.10
N GLY A 44 -15.49 -8.99 -4.84
CA GLY A 44 -14.52 -7.90 -4.81
C GLY A 44 -13.26 -8.25 -5.62
N GLY A 45 -12.23 -7.44 -5.53
CA GLY A 45 -10.96 -7.69 -6.22
C GLY A 45 -10.26 -8.99 -5.81
N LEU A 46 -10.66 -9.58 -4.69
CA LEU A 46 -10.21 -10.89 -4.21
C LEU A 46 -11.29 -11.98 -4.39
N GLY A 47 -12.29 -11.74 -5.24
CA GLY A 47 -13.40 -12.67 -5.44
C GLY A 47 -14.34 -12.74 -4.23
N TYR A 48 -15.03 -13.84 -4.10
CA TYR A 48 -15.81 -14.18 -2.91
C TYR A 48 -14.90 -14.78 -1.82
N VAL A 49 -15.23 -14.57 -0.56
CA VAL A 49 -14.43 -15.08 0.58
C VAL A 49 -14.30 -16.60 0.55
N TRP A 50 -15.37 -17.32 0.20
CA TRP A 50 -15.37 -18.78 0.12
C TRP A 50 -14.36 -19.35 -0.90
N GLN A 51 -13.92 -18.54 -1.87
CA GLN A 51 -12.89 -18.95 -2.84
C GLN A 51 -11.48 -19.03 -2.23
N GLY A 52 -11.30 -18.58 -1.00
CA GLY A 52 -10.06 -18.73 -0.25
C GLY A 52 -8.93 -17.80 -0.67
N LEU A 53 -9.13 -16.91 -1.64
CA LEU A 53 -8.08 -15.99 -2.13
C LEU A 53 -7.58 -15.01 -1.05
N LEU A 54 -8.38 -14.79 -0.01
CA LEU A 54 -7.99 -13.99 1.17
C LEU A 54 -7.23 -14.83 2.24
N GLY A 55 -6.97 -16.12 1.97
CA GLY A 55 -6.36 -17.05 2.92
C GLY A 55 -7.34 -17.58 3.99
N ILE A 56 -8.63 -17.28 3.83
CA ILE A 56 -9.75 -17.78 4.63
C ILE A 56 -10.95 -18.03 3.71
N THR A 57 -11.83 -18.94 4.10
CA THR A 57 -13.08 -19.26 3.36
C THR A 57 -14.33 -18.73 4.05
N SER A 58 -14.20 -18.23 5.27
CA SER A 58 -15.28 -17.66 6.10
C SER A 58 -14.70 -16.68 7.12
N GLY A 59 -15.53 -16.06 7.93
CA GLY A 59 -15.09 -15.18 9.01
C GLY A 59 -15.97 -13.93 9.16
N THR A 60 -15.74 -13.19 10.23
CA THR A 60 -16.39 -11.90 10.51
C THR A 60 -15.81 -10.81 9.61
N ALA A 61 -16.46 -9.63 9.55
CA ALA A 61 -15.90 -8.46 8.87
C ALA A 61 -14.52 -8.09 9.41
N THR A 62 -14.33 -8.12 10.73
CA THR A 62 -13.04 -7.87 11.37
C THR A 62 -11.98 -8.90 10.97
N THR A 63 -12.33 -10.19 10.95
CA THR A 63 -11.41 -11.24 10.49
C THR A 63 -10.94 -10.98 9.07
N ARG A 64 -11.84 -10.59 8.18
CA ARG A 64 -11.53 -10.30 6.78
C ARG A 64 -10.68 -9.05 6.63
N ALA A 65 -10.99 -7.97 7.35
CA ALA A 65 -10.18 -6.76 7.37
C ALA A 65 -8.76 -7.05 7.86
N ASN A 66 -8.60 -7.83 8.94
CA ASN A 66 -7.29 -8.25 9.42
C ASN A 66 -6.51 -9.04 8.37
N ARG A 67 -7.15 -9.95 7.63
CA ARG A 67 -6.48 -10.67 6.52
C ARG A 67 -6.07 -9.76 5.37
N MET A 68 -6.84 -8.72 5.07
CA MET A 68 -6.43 -7.69 4.11
C MET A 68 -5.21 -6.91 4.63
N ASN A 69 -5.20 -6.56 5.91
CA ASN A 69 -4.07 -5.89 6.56
C ASN A 69 -2.80 -6.76 6.52
N ASP A 70 -2.90 -8.07 6.81
CA ASP A 70 -1.79 -9.02 6.72
C ASP A 70 -1.21 -9.06 5.29
N ARG A 71 -2.08 -9.10 4.27
CA ARG A 71 -1.67 -9.09 2.87
C ARG A 71 -0.99 -7.79 2.48
N LEU A 72 -1.53 -6.65 2.93
CA LEU A 72 -0.92 -5.35 2.68
C LEU A 72 0.45 -5.25 3.35
N ALA A 73 0.58 -5.70 4.60
CA ALA A 73 1.86 -5.74 5.30
C ALA A 73 2.90 -6.60 4.55
N LEU A 74 2.48 -7.78 4.09
CA LEU A 74 3.34 -8.65 3.28
C LEU A 74 3.73 -8.02 1.94
N LEU A 75 2.80 -7.34 1.27
CA LEU A 75 3.07 -6.62 0.04
C LEU A 75 4.11 -5.50 0.27
N CYS A 76 3.92 -4.70 1.33
CA CYS A 76 4.86 -3.64 1.67
C CYS A 76 6.26 -4.20 1.98
N LYS A 77 6.33 -5.31 2.72
CA LYS A 77 7.60 -6.01 2.95
C LYS A 77 8.25 -6.43 1.63
N ASN A 78 7.52 -7.09 0.76
CA ASN A 78 8.04 -7.57 -0.53
C ASN A 78 8.50 -6.42 -1.44
N ILE A 79 7.84 -5.27 -1.39
CA ILE A 79 8.25 -4.05 -2.10
C ILE A 79 9.61 -3.58 -1.58
N LYS A 80 9.76 -3.48 -0.26
CA LYS A 80 11.01 -3.04 0.39
C LYS A 80 12.15 -4.04 0.15
N ASP A 81 11.88 -5.34 0.19
CA ASP A 81 12.86 -6.40 -0.10
C ASP A 81 13.39 -6.34 -1.55
N LYS A 82 12.76 -5.59 -2.44
CA LYS A 82 13.19 -5.33 -3.82
C LYS A 82 13.86 -3.97 -4.00
N ASP A 83 14.29 -3.32 -2.91
CA ASP A 83 14.90 -1.99 -2.92
C ASP A 83 14.01 -0.92 -3.60
N ILE A 84 12.69 -1.11 -3.54
CA ILE A 84 11.73 -0.11 -3.99
C ILE A 84 11.43 0.82 -2.81
N VAL A 85 11.67 2.10 -3.00
CA VAL A 85 11.32 3.11 -1.99
C VAL A 85 9.81 3.28 -1.97
N LEU A 86 9.19 3.04 -0.83
CA LEU A 86 7.74 3.13 -0.64
C LEU A 86 7.40 4.33 0.25
N TYR A 87 6.68 5.27 -0.33
CA TYR A 87 5.98 6.33 0.38
C TYR A 87 4.54 5.90 0.66
N THR A 88 4.03 6.26 1.82
CA THR A 88 2.62 6.04 2.16
C THR A 88 1.98 7.37 2.55
N VAL A 89 0.80 7.62 1.99
CA VAL A 89 0.03 8.85 2.20
C VAL A 89 -1.38 8.45 2.65
N ARG A 90 -1.75 8.85 3.85
CA ARG A 90 -3.09 8.70 4.41
C ARG A 90 -3.81 10.03 4.28
N VAL A 91 -5.03 10.03 3.76
CA VAL A 91 -5.76 11.26 3.44
C VAL A 91 -7.12 11.28 4.13
N GLU A 92 -7.42 12.38 4.84
CA GLU A 92 -8.74 12.69 5.44
C GLU A 92 -9.32 11.57 6.31
N VAL A 93 -8.51 10.90 7.09
CA VAL A 93 -8.97 9.91 8.06
C VAL A 93 -8.97 10.54 9.45
N ASP A 94 -10.15 10.93 9.92
CA ASP A 94 -10.35 11.70 11.15
C ASP A 94 -9.99 10.95 12.44
N SER A 95 -9.80 9.65 12.40
CA SER A 95 -9.56 8.86 13.61
C SER A 95 -8.60 7.68 13.39
N GLY A 96 -7.88 7.38 14.44
CA GLY A 96 -6.99 6.23 14.50
C GLY A 96 -5.56 6.50 14.00
N ASP A 97 -4.63 5.71 14.49
CA ASP A 97 -3.24 5.66 13.99
C ASP A 97 -3.14 4.52 12.98
N SER A 98 -2.65 4.81 11.80
CA SER A 98 -2.37 3.76 10.82
C SER A 98 -0.96 3.21 11.03
N ALA A 99 -0.77 2.44 12.08
CA ALA A 99 0.47 1.70 12.29
C ALA A 99 0.83 0.85 11.06
N LEU A 100 -0.17 0.31 10.37
CA LEU A 100 0.03 -0.47 9.13
C LEU A 100 0.68 0.38 8.04
N LEU A 101 0.15 1.57 7.73
CA LEU A 101 0.70 2.44 6.69
C LEU A 101 2.05 3.02 7.09
N ARG A 102 2.22 3.38 8.37
CA ARG A 102 3.51 3.83 8.90
C ARG A 102 4.59 2.75 8.74
N ASN A 103 4.26 1.50 9.05
CA ASN A 103 5.17 0.36 8.90
C ASN A 103 5.37 -0.05 7.43
N CYS A 104 4.42 0.27 6.56
CA CYS A 104 4.55 0.08 5.11
C CYS A 104 5.60 1.00 4.51
N ALA A 105 5.67 2.25 4.90
CA ALA A 105 6.69 3.17 4.42
C ALA A 105 8.10 2.58 4.58
N THR A 106 9.00 2.94 3.68
CA THR A 106 10.40 2.46 3.76
C THR A 106 11.08 2.96 5.02
N ASP A 107 10.84 4.23 5.36
CA ASP A 107 11.32 4.88 6.57
C ASP A 107 10.19 5.72 7.18
N PRO A 108 10.22 6.05 8.48
CA PRO A 108 9.16 6.83 9.13
C PRO A 108 8.91 8.21 8.50
N ASP A 109 9.93 8.83 7.91
CA ASP A 109 9.85 10.12 7.22
C ASP A 109 9.17 10.05 5.85
N LYS A 110 8.85 8.85 5.38
CA LYS A 110 8.12 8.58 4.14
C LYS A 110 6.65 8.23 4.37
N PHE A 111 6.18 8.36 5.59
CA PHE A 111 4.76 8.30 5.94
C PHE A 111 4.20 9.70 6.12
N TYR A 112 3.15 10.02 5.38
CA TYR A 112 2.43 11.29 5.46
C TYR A 112 0.99 11.04 5.91
N ASP A 113 0.56 11.75 6.96
CA ASP A 113 -0.82 11.75 7.46
C ASP A 113 -1.43 13.13 7.16
N VAL A 114 -2.30 13.16 6.15
CA VAL A 114 -2.88 14.38 5.57
C VAL A 114 -4.30 14.51 6.06
N GLN A 115 -4.54 15.44 6.96
CA GLN A 115 -5.86 15.67 7.55
C GLN A 115 -6.81 16.45 6.63
N ASN A 116 -6.29 17.12 5.60
CA ASN A 116 -7.08 17.89 4.67
C ASN A 116 -6.49 17.77 3.26
N VAL A 117 -7.34 17.50 2.27
CA VAL A 117 -6.92 17.33 0.87
C VAL A 117 -6.15 18.53 0.31
N SER A 118 -6.40 19.73 0.84
CA SER A 118 -5.65 20.93 0.44
C SER A 118 -4.14 20.85 0.72
N GLN A 119 -3.71 19.97 1.63
CA GLN A 119 -2.31 19.74 1.97
C GLN A 119 -1.59 18.78 1.01
N LEU A 120 -2.32 18.07 0.15
CA LEU A 120 -1.73 17.07 -0.76
C LEU A 120 -0.67 17.66 -1.69
N GLY A 121 -0.87 18.89 -2.19
CA GLY A 121 0.12 19.56 -3.03
C GLY A 121 1.47 19.66 -2.33
N ALA A 122 1.48 20.16 -1.09
CA ALA A 122 2.71 20.29 -0.30
C ALA A 122 3.36 18.93 0.00
N VAL A 123 2.56 17.86 0.20
CA VAL A 123 3.08 16.50 0.39
C VAL A 123 3.76 15.98 -0.87
N PHE A 124 3.15 16.16 -2.04
CA PHE A 124 3.77 15.75 -3.29
C PHE A 124 5.03 16.56 -3.62
N ASP A 125 5.06 17.85 -3.30
CA ASP A 125 6.26 18.68 -3.43
C ASP A 125 7.37 18.18 -2.51
N ALA A 126 7.05 17.82 -1.26
CA ALA A 126 8.01 17.23 -0.32
C ALA A 126 8.55 15.87 -0.81
N ILE A 127 7.68 15.01 -1.35
CA ILE A 127 8.09 13.73 -1.95
C ILE A 127 9.00 13.98 -3.16
N ALA A 128 8.64 14.90 -4.04
CA ALA A 128 9.45 15.24 -5.21
C ALA A 128 10.83 15.77 -4.80
N GLY A 129 10.90 16.69 -3.84
CA GLY A 129 12.17 17.18 -3.29
C GLY A 129 13.02 16.09 -2.64
N SER A 130 12.40 15.15 -1.94
CA SER A 130 13.08 13.98 -1.38
C SER A 130 13.66 13.07 -2.46
N ILE A 131 12.95 12.88 -3.56
CA ILE A 131 13.41 12.09 -4.72
C ILE A 131 14.60 12.76 -5.41
N ASP A 132 14.54 14.07 -5.59
CA ASP A 132 15.64 14.83 -6.21
C ASP A 132 16.91 14.77 -5.37
N ASN A 133 16.79 14.87 -4.04
CA ASN A 133 17.92 14.71 -3.13
C ASN A 133 18.55 13.32 -3.22
N LEU A 134 17.78 12.25 -3.43
CA LEU A 134 18.29 10.89 -3.64
C LEU A 134 19.12 10.75 -4.93
N ARG A 135 18.95 11.64 -5.91
CA ARG A 135 19.70 11.65 -7.18
C ARG A 135 21.06 12.32 -7.04
N ILE A 136 21.25 13.21 -6.08
CA ILE A 136 22.46 14.03 -5.91
C ILE A 136 23.52 13.34 -5.03
N THR A 137 23.13 12.39 -4.20
CA THR A 137 24.00 11.73 -3.19
C THR A 137 24.73 10.49 -3.71
N LYS A 138 24.89 10.35 -5.03
CA LYS A 138 25.67 9.24 -5.64
C LYS A 138 26.75 9.75 -6.57
#